data_abca393bd63c8bf62acfbdf592b18634
#
_entry.id   abca393bd63c8bf62acfbdf592b18634
#
_cell.length_a   1.000
_cell.length_b   1.000
_cell.length_c   1.000
_cell.angle_alpha   90.00
_cell.angle_beta   90.00
_cell.angle_gamma   90.00
#
_symmetry.space_group_name_H-M   'P 1'
#
loop_
_entity.id
_entity.type
_entity.pdbx_description
1 polymer ?
#
loop_
_entity_poly.entity_id
_entity_poly.type
_entity_poly.pdbx_seq_one_letter_code
_entity_poly.pdbx_strand_id
1 'polypeptide(L)'
;MTFLGVLIIRNTYYHIIKPVFLSIITYDDPFPKFYLDLTSKYKLISSFETITTSEYILNENRNKLYIKEKNKKLIYYGEISELKKIRNYWICYGKIGNNNKIYFIINQKNEIEVLGTTKEELNRKIKKKINFHDPRFYMVRFGGIIIED
;
A
#
# COMPACT_ATOMS: atom_id res chain seq x y z
N MET A 1 -24.35 17.71 -18.14
CA MET A 1 -23.52 16.50 -18.09
C MET A 1 -24.35 15.33 -17.56
N THR A 2 -24.37 14.20 -18.26
CA THR A 2 -25.16 13.05 -17.84
C THR A 2 -24.50 12.35 -16.64
N PHE A 3 -25.27 11.66 -15.80
CA PHE A 3 -24.77 10.88 -14.66
C PHE A 3 -23.70 9.86 -15.09
N LEU A 4 -23.88 9.24 -16.26
CA LEU A 4 -22.90 8.33 -16.86
C LEU A 4 -21.58 9.05 -17.20
N GLY A 5 -21.66 10.26 -17.76
CA GLY A 5 -20.48 11.07 -18.06
C GLY A 5 -19.65 11.43 -16.80
N VAL A 6 -20.32 11.76 -15.71
CA VAL A 6 -19.66 12.03 -14.41
C VAL A 6 -18.97 10.78 -13.87
N LEU A 7 -19.59 9.61 -13.98
CA LEU A 7 -19.01 8.33 -13.56
C LEU A 7 -17.77 7.96 -14.37
N ILE A 8 -17.80 8.15 -15.69
CA ILE A 8 -16.65 7.87 -16.57
C ILE A 8 -15.49 8.80 -16.24
N ILE A 9 -15.73 10.11 -16.11
CA ILE A 9 -14.69 11.09 -15.77
C ILE A 9 -14.07 10.77 -14.41
N ARG A 10 -14.88 10.46 -13.41
CA ARG A 10 -14.39 10.09 -12.06
C ARG A 10 -13.54 8.82 -12.10
N ASN A 11 -13.99 7.80 -12.82
CA ASN A 11 -13.28 6.55 -12.94
C ASN A 11 -11.93 6.74 -13.65
N THR A 12 -11.88 7.47 -14.75
CA THR A 12 -10.66 7.80 -15.48
C THR A 12 -9.69 8.60 -14.62
N TYR A 13 -10.18 9.58 -13.85
CA TYR A 13 -9.34 10.36 -12.95
C TYR A 13 -8.67 9.48 -11.89
N TYR A 14 -9.42 8.62 -11.21
CA TYR A 14 -8.87 7.78 -10.13
C TYR A 14 -8.00 6.63 -10.62
N HIS A 15 -8.30 6.06 -11.78
CA HIS A 15 -7.60 4.86 -12.26
C HIS A 15 -6.46 5.16 -13.23
N ILE A 16 -6.46 6.29 -13.89
CA ILE A 16 -5.47 6.65 -14.92
C ILE A 16 -4.73 7.94 -14.56
N ILE A 17 -5.45 9.04 -14.44
CA ILE A 17 -4.83 10.38 -14.33
C ILE A 17 -4.07 10.54 -13.01
N LYS A 18 -4.70 10.24 -11.89
CA LYS A 18 -4.10 10.40 -10.57
C LYS A 18 -2.90 9.49 -10.30
N PRO A 19 -2.91 8.19 -10.68
CA PRO A 19 -1.71 7.35 -10.58
C PRO A 19 -0.55 7.82 -11.45
N VAL A 20 -0.81 8.28 -12.68
CA VAL A 20 0.23 8.84 -13.56
C VAL A 20 0.79 10.13 -12.96
N PHE A 21 -0.05 11.02 -12.47
CA PHE A 21 0.36 12.24 -11.81
C PHE A 21 1.21 11.98 -10.57
N LEU A 22 0.82 11.02 -9.73
CA LEU A 22 1.61 10.56 -8.59
C LEU A 22 2.97 10.01 -9.01
N SER A 23 3.03 9.22 -10.07
CA SER A 23 4.30 8.67 -10.55
C SER A 23 5.24 9.74 -11.09
N ILE A 24 4.71 10.79 -11.72
CA ILE A 24 5.50 11.94 -12.20
C ILE A 24 6.07 12.74 -11.02
N ILE A 25 5.24 13.07 -10.04
CA ILE A 25 5.68 13.83 -8.86
C ILE A 25 6.75 13.06 -8.08
N THR A 26 6.59 11.76 -7.92
CA THR A 26 7.54 10.93 -7.16
C THR A 26 8.82 10.61 -7.92
N TYR A 27 8.90 10.88 -9.22
CA TYR A 27 10.08 10.60 -10.03
C TYR A 27 11.18 11.66 -9.88
N ASP A 28 10.81 12.93 -9.80
CA ASP A 28 11.77 14.06 -9.81
C ASP A 28 12.06 14.62 -8.40
N ASP A 29 11.30 14.25 -7.38
CA ASP A 29 11.46 14.77 -6.03
C ASP A 29 11.36 13.62 -5.01
N PRO A 30 12.34 13.44 -4.09
CA PRO A 30 12.21 12.46 -3.01
C PRO A 30 11.02 12.73 -2.09
N PHE A 31 10.32 13.83 -2.24
CA PHE A 31 9.11 14.25 -1.51
C PHE A 31 8.08 14.83 -2.49
N PRO A 32 6.78 14.63 -2.28
CA PRO A 32 6.09 14.14 -1.08
C PRO A 32 5.98 12.61 -0.99
N LYS A 33 5.87 12.11 0.23
CA LYS A 33 5.50 10.74 0.53
C LYS A 33 3.98 10.57 0.50
N PHE A 34 3.52 9.42 0.04
CA PHE A 34 2.09 9.07 0.03
C PHE A 34 1.81 8.07 1.14
N TYR A 35 0.64 8.18 1.75
CA TYR A 35 0.27 7.29 2.83
C TYR A 35 -1.15 6.73 2.68
N LEU A 36 -1.39 5.65 3.39
CA LEU A 36 -2.69 5.02 3.57
C LEU A 36 -2.81 4.51 5.01
N ASP A 37 -3.82 4.98 5.73
CA ASP A 37 -4.16 4.40 7.02
C ASP A 37 -4.94 3.11 6.79
N LEU A 38 -4.31 1.97 7.09
CA LEU A 38 -4.98 0.67 7.01
C LEU A 38 -5.97 0.51 8.14
N THR A 39 -5.55 0.91 9.34
CA THR A 39 -6.36 0.93 10.57
C THR A 39 -5.93 2.11 11.44
N SER A 40 -6.53 2.23 12.63
CA SER A 40 -6.10 3.22 13.62
C SER A 40 -4.64 3.04 14.08
N LYS A 41 -4.10 1.82 13.98
CA LYS A 41 -2.74 1.46 14.42
C LYS A 41 -1.72 1.36 13.28
N TYR A 42 -2.15 0.89 12.11
CA TYR A 42 -1.23 0.60 11.00
C TYR A 42 -1.33 1.63 9.90
N LYS A 43 -0.18 2.19 9.52
CA LYS A 43 -0.03 3.15 8.43
C LYS A 43 0.95 2.64 7.39
N LEU A 44 0.56 2.73 6.14
CA LEU A 44 1.40 2.42 5.00
C LEU A 44 1.91 3.71 4.38
N ILE A 45 3.21 3.81 4.14
CA ILE A 45 3.85 4.96 3.51
C ILE A 45 4.61 4.48 2.28
N SER A 46 4.28 5.05 1.13
CA SER A 46 5.02 4.85 -0.10
C SER A 46 6.09 5.93 -0.24
N SER A 47 7.32 5.50 -0.36
CA SER A 47 8.47 6.37 -0.63
C SER A 47 9.18 5.90 -1.90
N PHE A 48 9.76 6.85 -2.62
CA PHE A 48 10.66 6.57 -3.72
C PHE A 48 12.07 6.52 -3.18
N GLU A 49 12.74 5.39 -3.34
CA GLU A 49 14.10 5.19 -2.84
C GLU A 49 15.06 4.89 -3.98
N THR A 50 16.21 5.56 -3.95
CA THR A 50 17.31 5.26 -4.85
C THR A 50 18.24 4.25 -4.18
N ILE A 51 18.37 3.08 -4.79
CA ILE A 51 19.28 2.03 -4.34
C ILE A 51 20.49 2.05 -5.26
N THR A 52 21.64 2.37 -4.70
CA THR A 52 22.92 2.31 -5.43
C THR A 52 23.60 0.99 -5.13
N THR A 53 23.82 0.21 -6.16
CA THR A 53 24.66 -1.00 -6.10
C THR A 53 26.00 -0.73 -6.78
N SER A 54 26.98 -1.64 -6.68
CA SER A 54 28.26 -1.54 -7.36
C SER A 54 28.15 -1.52 -8.90
N GLU A 55 27.03 -1.94 -9.47
CA GLU A 55 26.84 -2.09 -10.91
C GLU A 55 25.84 -1.11 -11.50
N TYR A 56 24.79 -0.70 -10.73
CA TYR A 56 23.74 0.19 -11.23
C TYR A 56 23.01 0.93 -10.11
N ILE A 57 22.29 1.98 -10.50
CA ILE A 57 21.39 2.73 -9.65
C ILE A 57 19.97 2.30 -9.97
N LEU A 58 19.26 1.80 -8.97
CA LEU A 58 17.86 1.42 -9.07
C LEU A 58 17.00 2.41 -8.30
N ASN A 59 15.93 2.85 -8.94
CA ASN A 59 14.91 3.65 -8.29
C ASN A 59 13.68 2.77 -8.04
N GLU A 60 13.33 2.58 -6.78
CA GLU A 60 12.21 1.73 -6.38
C GLU A 60 11.21 2.47 -5.52
N ASN A 61 9.94 2.23 -5.78
CA ASN A 61 8.88 2.59 -4.84
C ASN A 61 8.79 1.51 -3.76
N ARG A 62 8.95 1.93 -2.51
CA ARG A 62 8.79 1.06 -1.35
C ARG A 62 7.57 1.46 -0.54
N ASN A 63 6.76 0.48 -0.23
CA ASN A 63 5.56 0.65 0.58
C ASN A 63 5.85 0.09 1.97
N LYS A 64 6.33 0.96 2.86
CA LYS A 64 6.71 0.59 4.23
C LYS A 64 5.51 0.65 5.16
N LEU A 65 5.35 -0.41 5.94
CA LEU A 65 4.32 -0.52 6.98
C LEU A 65 4.87 -0.02 8.30
N TYR A 66 4.12 0.87 8.94
CA TYR A 66 4.45 1.45 10.24
C TYR A 66 3.34 1.20 11.24
N ILE A 67 3.75 1.06 12.51
CA ILE A 67 2.86 1.10 13.67
C ILE A 67 2.84 2.53 14.21
N LYS A 68 1.64 3.07 14.41
CA LYS A 68 1.42 4.37 15.07
C LYS A 68 1.35 4.18 16.58
N GLU A 69 2.25 4.79 17.30
CA GLU A 69 2.19 4.84 18.76
C GLU A 69 1.31 6.00 19.27
N LYS A 70 0.99 5.98 20.56
CA LYS A 70 0.13 7.00 21.22
C LYS A 70 0.68 8.42 21.08
N ASN A 71 1.98 8.60 21.00
CA ASN A 71 2.66 9.89 20.81
C ASN A 71 2.81 10.30 19.34
N LYS A 72 2.07 9.69 18.43
CA LYS A 72 2.14 9.86 16.96
C LYS A 72 3.46 9.41 16.32
N LYS A 73 4.37 8.80 17.08
CA LYS A 73 5.60 8.21 16.56
C LYS A 73 5.26 7.02 15.66
N LEU A 74 5.97 6.92 14.53
CA LEU A 74 5.87 5.80 13.62
C LEU A 74 7.05 4.84 13.84
N ILE A 75 6.73 3.57 14.06
CA ILE A 75 7.73 2.51 14.18
C ILE A 75 7.63 1.63 12.94
N TYR A 76 8.76 1.44 12.26
CA TYR A 76 8.84 0.53 11.11
C TYR A 76 8.49 -0.89 11.52
N TYR A 77 7.62 -1.52 10.74
CA TYR A 77 7.12 -2.86 11.01
C TYR A 77 7.35 -3.85 9.87
N GLY A 78 7.37 -3.37 8.62
CA GLY A 78 7.57 -4.21 7.46
C GLY A 78 7.34 -3.49 6.14
N GLU A 79 7.18 -4.28 5.08
CA GLU A 79 6.92 -3.79 3.72
C GLU A 79 5.76 -4.56 3.09
N ILE A 80 4.89 -3.88 2.36
CA ILE A 80 3.76 -4.47 1.66
C ILE A 80 3.97 -4.36 0.14
N SER A 81 3.98 -5.48 -0.54
CA SER A 81 4.11 -5.56 -2.00
C SER A 81 2.77 -5.50 -2.71
N GLU A 82 1.76 -6.15 -2.16
CA GLU A 82 0.42 -6.25 -2.72
C GLU A 82 -0.64 -6.11 -1.62
N LEU A 83 -1.75 -5.52 -1.96
CA LEU A 83 -2.81 -5.17 -1.02
C LEU A 83 -4.19 -5.42 -1.63
N LYS A 84 -5.13 -5.89 -0.81
CA LYS A 84 -6.55 -6.01 -1.15
C LYS A 84 -7.42 -5.61 0.01
N LYS A 85 -8.31 -4.66 -0.22
CA LYS A 85 -9.35 -4.30 0.75
C LYS A 85 -10.56 -5.21 0.58
N ILE A 86 -11.01 -5.83 1.66
CA ILE A 86 -12.25 -6.60 1.71
C ILE A 86 -13.04 -6.15 2.92
N ARG A 87 -14.15 -5.45 2.69
CA ARG A 87 -15.03 -4.92 3.75
C ARG A 87 -14.27 -4.29 4.92
N ASN A 88 -14.12 -5.04 6.03
CA ASN A 88 -13.58 -4.57 7.30
C ASN A 88 -12.12 -4.98 7.54
N TYR A 89 -11.45 -5.57 6.55
CA TYR A 89 -10.06 -5.98 6.70
C TYR A 89 -9.24 -5.81 5.41
N TRP A 90 -7.94 -5.85 5.57
CA TRP A 90 -6.98 -5.82 4.49
C TRP A 90 -6.28 -7.15 4.38
N ILE A 91 -6.18 -7.69 3.17
CA ILE A 91 -5.27 -8.81 2.87
C ILE A 91 -4.01 -8.22 2.30
N CYS A 92 -2.88 -8.58 2.89
CA CYS A 92 -1.57 -8.07 2.55
C CYS A 92 -0.66 -9.20 2.09
N TYR A 93 0.20 -8.91 1.12
CA TYR A 93 1.35 -9.73 0.79
C TYR A 93 2.61 -8.89 0.99
N GLY A 94 3.49 -9.31 1.88
CA GLY A 94 4.67 -8.54 2.21
C GLY A 94 5.50 -9.17 3.33
N LYS A 95 6.46 -8.41 3.82
CA LYS A 95 7.34 -8.79 4.92
C LYS A 95 6.90 -8.11 6.21
N ILE A 96 6.88 -8.86 7.30
CA ILE A 96 6.70 -8.34 8.66
C ILE A 96 7.97 -8.68 9.45
N GLY A 97 8.61 -7.66 10.01
CA GLY A 97 9.90 -7.85 10.69
C GLY A 97 10.98 -8.35 9.72
N ASN A 98 11.76 -9.33 10.16
CA ASN A 98 12.85 -9.93 9.37
C ASN A 98 12.43 -11.20 8.60
N ASN A 99 11.12 -11.49 8.54
CA ASN A 99 10.61 -12.70 7.91
C ASN A 99 10.58 -12.60 6.38
N ASN A 100 10.44 -13.74 5.72
CA ASN A 100 10.15 -13.81 4.30
C ASN A 100 8.75 -13.24 4.00
N LYS A 101 8.47 -12.98 2.72
CA LYS A 101 7.14 -12.52 2.30
C LYS A 101 6.07 -13.56 2.64
N ILE A 102 5.00 -13.09 3.26
CA ILE A 102 3.84 -13.89 3.68
C ILE A 102 2.54 -13.20 3.29
N TYR A 103 1.45 -13.96 3.22
CA TYR A 103 0.09 -13.45 3.17
C TYR A 103 -0.46 -13.32 4.59
N PHE A 104 -1.05 -12.18 4.90
CA PHE A 104 -1.64 -11.92 6.21
C PHE A 104 -2.82 -10.96 6.12
N ILE A 105 -3.69 -11.01 7.12
CA ILE A 105 -4.82 -10.09 7.28
C ILE A 105 -4.50 -9.07 8.37
N ILE A 106 -4.89 -7.82 8.15
CA ILE A 106 -5.01 -6.79 9.19
C ILE A 106 -6.49 -6.42 9.30
N ASN A 107 -7.10 -6.67 10.44
CA ASN A 107 -8.48 -6.33 10.70
C ASN A 107 -8.64 -4.98 11.42
N GLN A 108 -9.87 -4.50 11.56
CA GLN A 108 -10.16 -3.22 12.21
C GLN A 108 -9.90 -3.20 13.73
N LYS A 109 -9.72 -4.38 14.33
CA LYS A 109 -9.29 -4.51 15.73
C LYS A 109 -7.77 -4.44 15.89
N ASN A 110 -7.05 -4.14 14.81
CA ASN A 110 -5.58 -4.10 14.77
C ASN A 110 -4.89 -5.45 15.01
N GLU A 111 -5.61 -6.54 14.75
CA GLU A 111 -5.06 -7.89 14.85
C GLU A 111 -4.48 -8.30 13.49
N ILE A 112 -3.39 -9.07 13.54
CA ILE A 112 -2.75 -9.65 12.37
C ILE A 112 -2.92 -11.16 12.42
N GLU A 113 -3.44 -11.72 11.34
CA GLU A 113 -3.57 -13.16 11.14
C GLU A 113 -2.75 -13.59 9.91
N VAL A 114 -1.81 -14.52 10.11
CA VAL A 114 -1.02 -15.08 9.03
C VAL A 114 -1.83 -16.11 8.27
N LEU A 115 -1.90 -15.96 6.95
CA LEU A 115 -2.64 -16.85 6.05
C LEU A 115 -1.75 -17.93 5.41
N GLY A 116 -0.49 -17.64 5.20
CA GLY A 116 0.46 -18.58 4.60
C GLY A 116 1.55 -17.88 3.80
N THR A 117 2.40 -18.68 3.16
CA THR A 117 3.51 -18.21 2.34
C THR A 117 3.24 -18.33 0.84
N THR A 118 2.25 -19.12 0.45
CA THR A 118 1.89 -19.40 -0.95
C THR A 118 0.46 -18.95 -1.28
N LYS A 119 0.20 -18.75 -2.58
CA LYS A 119 -1.16 -18.44 -3.06
C LYS A 119 -2.14 -19.59 -2.80
N GLU A 120 -1.66 -20.82 -2.83
CA GLU A 120 -2.47 -22.00 -2.56
C GLU A 120 -2.97 -22.02 -1.11
N GLU A 121 -2.11 -21.70 -0.15
CA GLU A 121 -2.49 -21.58 1.25
C GLU A 121 -3.48 -20.44 1.46
N LEU A 122 -3.24 -19.29 0.84
CA LEU A 122 -4.17 -18.15 0.85
C LEU A 122 -5.54 -18.57 0.32
N ASN A 123 -5.60 -19.15 -0.89
CA ASN A 123 -6.85 -19.54 -1.54
C ASN A 123 -7.63 -20.58 -0.73
N ARG A 124 -6.92 -21.51 -0.07
CA ARG A 124 -7.52 -22.52 0.80
C ARG A 124 -8.21 -21.88 2.02
N LYS A 125 -7.57 -20.88 2.63
CA LYS A 125 -8.12 -20.19 3.82
C LYS A 125 -9.24 -19.22 3.47
N ILE A 126 -9.09 -18.44 2.41
CA ILE A 126 -10.08 -17.44 1.98
C ILE A 126 -11.22 -18.06 1.17
N LYS A 127 -10.99 -19.21 0.54
CA LYS A 127 -11.95 -19.96 -0.31
C LYS A 127 -12.44 -19.18 -1.54
N LYS A 128 -11.67 -18.22 -2.01
CA LYS A 128 -11.92 -17.47 -3.24
C LYS A 128 -10.63 -16.90 -3.83
N LYS A 129 -10.66 -16.62 -5.12
CA LYS A 129 -9.56 -15.94 -5.80
C LYS A 129 -9.50 -14.47 -5.36
N ILE A 130 -8.32 -14.00 -4.97
CA ILE A 130 -8.07 -12.61 -4.58
C ILE A 130 -7.32 -11.91 -5.69
N ASN A 131 -7.86 -10.77 -6.16
CA ASN A 131 -7.19 -9.87 -7.09
C ASN A 131 -6.52 -8.75 -6.29
N PHE A 132 -5.20 -8.86 -6.13
CA PHE A 132 -4.39 -7.87 -5.45
C PHE A 132 -4.12 -6.65 -6.33
N HIS A 133 -3.84 -5.53 -5.66
CA HIS A 133 -3.37 -4.30 -6.26
C HIS A 133 -2.04 -3.87 -5.64
N ASP A 134 -1.26 -3.09 -6.38
CA ASP A 134 -0.17 -2.33 -5.79
C ASP A 134 -0.75 -1.39 -4.72
N PRO A 135 -0.11 -1.24 -3.56
CA PRO A 135 -0.60 -0.36 -2.49
C PRO A 135 -0.90 1.08 -2.92
N ARG A 136 -0.18 1.60 -3.91
CA ARG A 136 -0.41 2.96 -4.45
C ARG A 136 -1.81 3.14 -5.05
N PHE A 137 -2.42 2.07 -5.57
CA PHE A 137 -3.81 2.10 -6.02
C PHE A 137 -4.76 2.59 -4.91
N TYR A 138 -4.57 2.09 -3.70
CA TYR A 138 -5.40 2.49 -2.55
C TYR A 138 -4.98 3.84 -1.96
N MET A 139 -3.70 4.19 -2.00
CA MET A 139 -3.20 5.50 -1.57
C MET A 139 -3.82 6.62 -2.40
N VAL A 140 -3.92 6.44 -3.72
CA VAL A 140 -4.59 7.35 -4.63
C VAL A 140 -6.07 7.51 -4.29
N ARG A 141 -6.73 6.42 -3.90
CA ARG A 141 -8.17 6.38 -3.67
C ARG A 141 -8.58 6.81 -2.26
N PHE A 142 -7.80 6.46 -1.25
CA PHE A 142 -8.13 6.64 0.17
C PHE A 142 -7.02 7.28 0.99
N GLY A 143 -5.87 7.52 0.40
CA GLY A 143 -4.69 8.04 1.08
C GLY A 143 -4.57 9.55 1.01
N GLY A 144 -3.43 10.04 1.45
CA GLY A 144 -3.04 11.43 1.46
C GLY A 144 -1.56 11.63 1.17
N ILE A 145 -1.12 12.86 1.21
CA ILE A 145 0.28 13.26 0.99
C ILE A 145 0.87 13.66 2.34
N ILE A 146 2.05 13.15 2.66
CA ILE A 146 2.86 13.64 3.78
C ILE A 146 3.92 14.57 3.21
N ILE A 147 3.87 15.81 3.63
CA ILE A 147 4.95 16.77 3.39
C ILE A 147 5.80 16.76 4.66
N GLU A 148 7.07 16.43 4.53
CA GLU A 148 8.03 16.54 5.62
C GLU A 148 8.54 17.98 5.64
N ASP A 149 8.42 18.65 6.80
CA ASP A 149 8.98 19.98 7.07
C ASP A 149 10.51 19.91 7.21
#